data_17f6628f0d6dfc65e034c4599cdc497d
#
_entry.id   17f6628f0d6dfc65e034c4599cdc497d
#
_cell.length_a   1.000
_cell.length_b   1.000
_cell.length_c   1.000
_cell.angle_alpha   90.00
_cell.angle_beta   90.00
_cell.angle_gamma   90.00
#
_symmetry.space_group_name_H-M   'P 1'
#
loop_
_entity.id
_entity.type
_entity.pdbx_description
1 polymer ?
#
loop_
_entity_poly.entity_id
_entity_poly.type
_entity_poly.pdbx_seq_one_letter_code
_entity_poly.pdbx_strand_id
1 'polypeptide(L)'
;MIREDNRILRKERLEPFLEALLQERLVFAPVKKGETLHFERIESARDPVLGRGNTKNSPKDALFPQTERLFAYRHGKEGPQIEPTSTGEEERVLFGLRPCDARALLLLDRVFGGNIEDPYYTEKRRRALVVSLACTHQEPSCFCLAVGGGPCSQEGSDLLLLELGERYLVEAASEKGRALLGNKSFESADEESLGKGEKIKKEAEFLMNPAPPWEGMAREDLEKRLEAFFNDPLERPY
;
A
#
# COMPACT_ATOMS: atom_id res chain seq x y z
N MET A 1 -3.64 -23.92 12.37
CA MET A 1 -4.71 -23.15 13.04
C MET A 1 -5.43 -22.41 11.92
N ILE A 2 -6.64 -22.87 11.56
CA ILE A 2 -7.47 -22.23 10.51
C ILE A 2 -7.81 -20.85 11.08
N ARG A 3 -7.33 -19.78 10.44
CA ARG A 3 -7.72 -18.42 10.83
C ARG A 3 -9.16 -18.25 10.35
N GLU A 4 -10.10 -18.15 11.26
CA GLU A 4 -11.53 -17.94 11.00
C GLU A 4 -11.84 -16.70 10.15
N ASP A 5 -10.84 -15.82 9.99
CA ASP A 5 -10.91 -14.53 9.31
C ASP A 5 -10.51 -14.57 7.82
N ASN A 6 -10.18 -15.75 7.26
CA ASN A 6 -9.82 -15.84 5.85
C ASN A 6 -11.07 -15.96 4.97
N ARG A 7 -11.10 -15.18 3.88
CA ARG A 7 -12.22 -15.14 2.93
C ARG A 7 -11.72 -15.31 1.50
N ILE A 8 -12.65 -15.58 0.62
CA ILE A 8 -12.46 -15.61 -0.83
C ILE A 8 -13.20 -14.42 -1.44
N LEU A 9 -12.51 -13.68 -2.30
CA LEU A 9 -13.10 -12.71 -3.20
C LEU A 9 -12.93 -13.21 -4.63
N ARG A 10 -14.02 -13.58 -5.31
CA ARG A 10 -13.97 -13.96 -6.73
C ARG A 10 -13.71 -12.74 -7.59
N LYS A 11 -12.94 -12.88 -8.67
CA LYS A 11 -12.63 -11.75 -9.58
C LYS A 11 -13.90 -11.13 -10.17
N GLU A 12 -14.93 -11.89 -10.43
CA GLU A 12 -16.25 -11.43 -10.86
C GLU A 12 -17.00 -10.58 -9.81
N ARG A 13 -16.62 -10.70 -8.53
CA ARG A 13 -17.19 -9.92 -7.42
C ARG A 13 -16.36 -8.69 -7.08
N LEU A 14 -15.21 -8.53 -7.71
CA LEU A 14 -14.31 -7.39 -7.44
C LEU A 14 -14.95 -6.05 -7.84
N GLU A 15 -15.55 -5.98 -9.04
CA GLU A 15 -16.23 -4.76 -9.51
C GLU A 15 -17.40 -4.37 -8.58
N PRO A 16 -18.39 -5.25 -8.25
CA PRO A 16 -19.42 -4.92 -7.27
C PRO A 16 -18.90 -4.54 -5.89
N PHE A 17 -17.78 -5.13 -5.44
CA PHE A 17 -17.15 -4.77 -4.18
C PHE A 17 -16.57 -3.35 -4.22
N LEU A 18 -15.86 -3.00 -5.29
CA LEU A 18 -15.32 -1.66 -5.49
C LEU A 18 -16.42 -0.60 -5.67
N GLU A 19 -17.51 -0.93 -6.37
CA GLU A 19 -18.68 -0.05 -6.49
C GLU A 19 -19.26 0.30 -5.11
N ALA A 20 -19.39 -0.68 -4.22
CA ALA A 20 -19.86 -0.42 -2.86
C ALA A 20 -18.90 0.48 -2.08
N LEU A 21 -17.59 0.34 -2.25
CA LEU A 21 -16.61 1.22 -1.62
C LEU A 21 -16.67 2.65 -2.16
N LEU A 22 -16.85 2.82 -3.47
CA LEU A 22 -16.92 4.12 -4.14
C LEU A 22 -18.15 4.96 -3.73
N GLN A 23 -19.23 4.32 -3.26
CA GLN A 23 -20.43 5.02 -2.78
C GLN A 23 -20.16 5.81 -1.50
N GLU A 24 -19.25 5.37 -0.66
CA GLU A 24 -19.05 5.93 0.68
C GLU A 24 -17.65 6.51 0.89
N ARG A 25 -16.68 6.19 0.01
CA ARG A 25 -15.26 6.44 0.25
C ARG A 25 -14.54 6.93 -1.01
N LEU A 26 -13.48 7.69 -0.79
CA LEU A 26 -12.49 7.95 -1.84
C LEU A 26 -11.65 6.69 -2.03
N VAL A 27 -11.67 6.13 -3.22
CA VAL A 27 -10.88 4.93 -3.54
C VAL A 27 -9.69 5.32 -4.41
N PHE A 28 -8.50 4.90 -4.00
CA PHE A 28 -7.25 5.04 -4.74
C PHE A 28 -6.77 3.66 -5.12
N ALA A 29 -6.39 3.46 -6.38
CA ALA A 29 -5.97 2.15 -6.89
C ALA A 29 -4.95 2.29 -8.04
N PRO A 30 -4.24 1.21 -8.40
CA PRO A 30 -3.43 1.19 -9.60
C PRO A 30 -4.31 1.30 -10.84
N VAL A 31 -4.02 2.27 -11.72
CA VAL A 31 -4.68 2.47 -13.01
C VAL A 31 -3.65 2.48 -14.13
N LYS A 32 -4.04 2.02 -15.31
CA LYS A 32 -3.14 2.03 -16.47
C LYS A 32 -3.25 3.35 -17.23
N LYS A 33 -2.10 4.03 -17.44
CA LYS A 33 -1.97 5.22 -18.28
C LYS A 33 -0.90 4.98 -19.33
N GLY A 34 -1.31 4.77 -20.57
CA GLY A 34 -0.39 4.32 -21.63
C GLY A 34 0.25 2.97 -21.25
N GLU A 35 1.57 2.91 -21.16
CA GLU A 35 2.32 1.71 -20.80
C GLU A 35 2.68 1.62 -19.31
N THR A 36 2.30 2.60 -18.49
CA THR A 36 2.67 2.66 -17.06
C THR A 36 1.46 2.53 -16.15
N LEU A 37 1.68 1.96 -14.96
CA LEU A 37 0.70 1.96 -13.88
C LEU A 37 0.91 3.19 -13.00
N HIS A 38 -0.20 3.82 -12.61
CA HIS A 38 -0.23 4.95 -11.69
C HIS A 38 -1.18 4.64 -10.53
N PHE A 39 -0.83 5.09 -9.33
CA PHE A 39 -1.72 4.95 -8.18
C PHE A 39 -2.51 6.24 -8.02
N GLU A 40 -3.79 6.22 -8.31
CA GLU A 40 -4.63 7.42 -8.38
C GLU A 40 -6.01 7.18 -7.80
N ARG A 41 -6.71 8.28 -7.51
CA ARG A 41 -8.14 8.23 -7.21
C ARG A 41 -8.89 7.73 -8.44
N ILE A 42 -9.78 6.77 -8.22
CA ILE A 42 -10.65 6.21 -9.24
C ILE A 42 -12.09 6.72 -9.08
N GLU A 43 -12.80 6.83 -10.17
CA GLU A 43 -14.22 7.20 -10.21
C GLU A 43 -15.09 6.02 -10.67
N SER A 44 -14.47 4.96 -11.19
CA SER A 44 -15.15 3.75 -11.66
C SER A 44 -14.50 2.50 -11.09
N ALA A 45 -15.31 1.53 -10.71
CA ALA A 45 -14.86 0.22 -10.25
C ALA A 45 -14.12 -0.60 -11.32
N ARG A 46 -14.19 -0.17 -12.59
CA ARG A 46 -13.50 -0.79 -13.74
C ARG A 46 -12.09 -0.26 -13.99
N ASP A 47 -11.74 0.87 -13.36
CA ASP A 47 -10.44 1.51 -13.57
C ASP A 47 -9.25 0.73 -13.01
N PRO A 48 -9.38 0.03 -11.85
CA PRO A 48 -8.25 -0.65 -11.23
C PRO A 48 -7.67 -1.77 -12.08
N VAL A 49 -6.35 -1.76 -12.22
CA VAL A 49 -5.57 -2.82 -12.85
C VAL A 49 -4.76 -3.54 -11.78
N LEU A 50 -5.30 -4.65 -11.28
CA LEU A 50 -4.61 -5.51 -10.32
C LEU A 50 -3.77 -6.53 -11.09
N GLY A 51 -2.48 -6.28 -11.19
CA GLY A 51 -1.59 -7.12 -11.97
C GLY A 51 -0.15 -7.03 -11.51
N ARG A 52 0.75 -7.43 -12.41
CA ARG A 52 2.20 -7.34 -12.22
C ARG A 52 2.68 -5.89 -12.38
N GLY A 53 3.79 -5.58 -11.76
CA GLY A 53 4.46 -4.30 -11.86
C GLY A 53 4.15 -3.34 -10.71
N ASN A 54 5.02 -2.36 -10.56
CA ASN A 54 4.90 -1.30 -9.59
C ASN A 54 4.27 -0.05 -10.24
N THR A 55 3.60 0.75 -9.45
CA THR A 55 3.10 2.05 -9.92
C THR A 55 4.25 3.06 -10.00
N LYS A 56 4.17 3.96 -11.00
CA LYS A 56 5.18 4.99 -11.23
C LYS A 56 5.24 6.02 -10.09
N ASN A 57 4.09 6.37 -9.54
CA ASN A 57 3.99 7.22 -8.35
C ASN A 57 3.65 6.40 -7.12
N SER A 58 4.00 6.95 -5.96
CA SER A 58 3.79 6.25 -4.69
C SER A 58 2.33 6.34 -4.21
N PRO A 59 1.76 5.27 -3.65
CA PRO A 59 0.47 5.31 -2.96
C PRO A 59 0.41 6.29 -1.78
N LYS A 60 1.56 6.72 -1.26
CA LYS A 60 1.67 7.71 -0.18
C LYS A 60 1.02 9.05 -0.52
N ASP A 61 0.96 9.41 -1.80
CA ASP A 61 0.34 10.65 -2.28
C ASP A 61 -1.14 10.75 -1.88
N ALA A 62 -1.82 9.62 -1.67
CA ALA A 62 -3.20 9.59 -1.17
C ALA A 62 -3.36 10.11 0.28
N LEU A 63 -2.28 10.08 1.06
CA LEU A 63 -2.25 10.53 2.46
C LEU A 63 -1.39 11.77 2.66
N PHE A 64 -0.32 11.88 1.90
CA PHE A 64 0.64 12.98 1.95
C PHE A 64 0.92 13.49 0.52
N PRO A 65 0.02 14.30 -0.04
CA PRO A 65 0.14 14.81 -1.40
C PRO A 65 1.28 15.85 -1.48
N GLN A 66 1.85 16.00 -2.69
CA GLN A 66 2.93 16.98 -2.94
C GLN A 66 2.48 18.44 -2.71
N THR A 67 1.19 18.71 -2.83
CA THR A 67 0.62 20.03 -2.60
C THR A 67 -0.69 19.89 -1.85
N GLU A 68 -0.83 20.61 -0.73
CA GLU A 68 -2.02 20.61 0.10
C GLU A 68 -2.33 22.01 0.61
N ARG A 69 -3.63 22.36 0.61
CA ARG A 69 -4.07 23.61 1.23
C ARG A 69 -4.18 23.42 2.73
N LEU A 70 -3.35 24.11 3.51
CA LEU A 70 -3.36 24.03 4.97
C LEU A 70 -4.37 25.02 5.59
N PHE A 71 -4.47 26.21 5.01
CA PHE A 71 -5.45 27.23 5.43
C PHE A 71 -5.71 28.21 4.28
N ALA A 72 -6.80 28.94 4.39
CA ALA A 72 -7.06 30.14 3.59
C ALA A 72 -7.00 31.38 4.49
N TYR A 73 -6.67 32.53 3.94
CA TYR A 73 -6.78 33.78 4.68
C TYR A 73 -7.54 34.82 3.85
N ARG A 74 -8.28 35.69 4.54
CA ARG A 74 -8.93 36.86 3.95
C ARG A 74 -8.46 38.11 4.67
N HIS A 75 -8.22 39.15 3.92
CA HIS A 75 -7.92 40.47 4.51
C HIS A 75 -9.18 41.24 4.64
N GLY A 76 -9.72 41.34 5.88
CA GLY A 76 -10.89 42.09 6.22
C GLY A 76 -10.57 43.47 6.81
N LYS A 77 -11.57 44.30 7.06
CA LYS A 77 -11.40 45.63 7.69
C LYS A 77 -10.84 45.55 9.11
N GLU A 78 -11.02 44.41 9.79
CA GLU A 78 -10.55 44.15 11.16
C GLU A 78 -9.22 43.41 11.22
N GLY A 79 -8.56 43.26 10.08
CA GLY A 79 -7.29 42.52 9.94
C GLY A 79 -7.43 41.16 9.23
N PRO A 80 -6.36 40.38 9.17
CA PRO A 80 -6.37 39.07 8.51
C PRO A 80 -7.19 38.05 9.31
N GLN A 81 -8.11 37.38 8.65
CA GLN A 81 -8.90 36.28 9.18
C GLN A 81 -8.38 35.00 8.58
N ILE A 82 -7.98 34.03 9.42
CA ILE A 82 -7.50 32.72 9.00
C ILE A 82 -8.67 31.74 9.05
N GLU A 83 -8.94 31.11 7.92
CA GLU A 83 -9.91 30.04 7.78
C GLU A 83 -9.13 28.72 7.69
N PRO A 84 -9.20 27.82 8.70
CA PRO A 84 -8.56 26.52 8.61
C PRO A 84 -9.21 25.71 7.49
N THR A 85 -8.41 24.96 6.75
CA THR A 85 -8.94 24.00 5.79
C THR A 85 -9.37 22.75 6.55
N SER A 86 -10.51 22.16 6.19
CA SER A 86 -10.91 20.87 6.71
C SER A 86 -9.81 19.84 6.42
N THR A 87 -9.41 19.08 7.43
CA THR A 87 -8.39 18.02 7.33
C THR A 87 -8.86 16.79 6.54
N GLY A 88 -9.96 16.91 5.79
CA GLY A 88 -10.55 15.83 5.00
C GLY A 88 -11.30 14.84 5.88
N GLU A 89 -12.59 15.07 6.07
CA GLU A 89 -13.47 14.14 6.81
C GLU A 89 -13.81 12.87 6.04
N GLU A 90 -13.30 12.76 4.82
CA GLU A 90 -13.62 11.68 3.89
C GLU A 90 -12.89 10.40 4.27
N GLU A 91 -13.65 9.33 4.40
CA GLU A 91 -13.11 7.97 4.46
C GLU A 91 -12.41 7.64 3.13
N ARG A 92 -11.29 6.94 3.20
CA ARG A 92 -10.51 6.59 2.00
C ARG A 92 -10.04 5.15 2.01
N VAL A 93 -9.87 4.60 0.83
CA VAL A 93 -9.37 3.24 0.61
C VAL A 93 -8.17 3.32 -0.31
N LEU A 94 -7.04 2.78 0.14
CA LEU A 94 -5.88 2.52 -0.70
C LEU A 94 -5.98 1.04 -1.10
N PHE A 95 -6.35 0.79 -2.35
CA PHE A 95 -6.68 -0.55 -2.83
C PHE A 95 -5.64 -1.07 -3.80
N GLY A 96 -5.13 -2.29 -3.57
CA GLY A 96 -4.20 -2.95 -4.49
C GLY A 96 -2.76 -2.44 -4.44
N LEU A 97 -2.36 -1.73 -3.36
CA LEU A 97 -0.97 -1.34 -3.18
C LEU A 97 -0.10 -2.53 -2.78
N ARG A 98 1.22 -2.42 -2.98
CA ARG A 98 2.13 -3.50 -2.62
C ARG A 98 2.41 -3.55 -1.12
N PRO A 99 2.75 -4.73 -0.54
CA PRO A 99 3.10 -4.85 0.88
C PRO A 99 4.24 -3.92 1.32
N CYS A 100 5.23 -3.67 0.44
CA CYS A 100 6.29 -2.71 0.72
C CYS A 100 5.78 -1.27 0.84
N ASP A 101 4.78 -0.88 0.06
CA ASP A 101 4.15 0.44 0.17
C ASP A 101 3.30 0.54 1.45
N ALA A 102 2.55 -0.50 1.80
CA ALA A 102 1.79 -0.54 3.05
C ALA A 102 2.72 -0.40 4.27
N ARG A 103 3.85 -1.12 4.26
CA ARG A 103 4.88 -0.99 5.31
C ARG A 103 5.50 0.40 5.34
N ALA A 104 5.69 1.06 4.19
CA ALA A 104 6.20 2.42 4.14
C ALA A 104 5.26 3.43 4.81
N LEU A 105 3.95 3.17 4.87
CA LEU A 105 3.00 4.00 5.63
C LEU A 105 3.31 3.98 7.13
N LEU A 106 3.75 2.84 7.69
CA LEU A 106 4.15 2.75 9.10
C LEU A 106 5.39 3.61 9.41
N LEU A 107 6.27 3.83 8.41
CA LEU A 107 7.39 4.75 8.57
C LEU A 107 6.92 6.20 8.58
N LEU A 108 5.95 6.55 7.73
CA LEU A 108 5.32 7.87 7.76
C LEU A 108 4.55 8.10 9.06
N ASP A 109 3.85 7.08 9.57
CA ASP A 109 3.15 7.14 10.85
C ASP A 109 4.11 7.52 12.01
N ARG A 110 5.35 7.02 11.98
CA ARG A 110 6.38 7.38 12.98
C ARG A 110 6.88 8.83 12.82
N VAL A 111 6.93 9.32 11.60
CA VAL A 111 7.39 10.69 11.31
C VAL A 111 6.32 11.71 11.67
N PHE A 112 5.10 11.48 11.20
CA PHE A 112 4.00 12.45 11.30
C PHE A 112 3.11 12.27 12.55
N GLY A 113 3.15 11.11 13.19
CA GLY A 113 2.46 10.82 14.46
C GLY A 113 3.38 10.84 15.69
N GLY A 114 4.60 11.41 15.57
CA GLY A 114 5.58 11.49 16.65
C GLY A 114 5.28 12.56 17.70
N ASN A 115 6.33 13.14 18.32
CA ASN A 115 6.19 14.15 19.38
C ASN A 115 5.44 15.42 18.94
N ILE A 116 5.49 15.73 17.66
CA ILE A 116 4.70 16.80 17.03
C ILE A 116 3.88 16.12 15.96
N GLU A 117 2.59 15.98 16.24
CA GLU A 117 1.64 15.35 15.33
C GLU A 117 1.27 16.30 14.19
N ASP A 118 1.36 15.81 12.94
CA ASP A 118 0.80 16.49 11.77
C ASP A 118 -0.68 16.10 11.63
N PRO A 119 -1.62 17.02 11.94
CA PRO A 119 -3.06 16.72 11.92
C PRO A 119 -3.58 16.42 10.50
N TYR A 120 -2.94 16.96 9.46
CA TYR A 120 -3.36 16.74 8.08
C TYR A 120 -3.06 15.33 7.61
N TYR A 121 -1.89 14.78 7.98
CA TYR A 121 -1.54 13.40 7.69
C TYR A 121 -2.31 12.42 8.56
N THR A 122 -2.28 12.62 9.88
CA THR A 122 -2.79 11.64 10.85
C THR A 122 -4.31 11.46 10.73
N GLU A 123 -5.05 12.53 10.44
CA GLU A 123 -6.51 12.43 10.23
C GLU A 123 -6.83 11.62 8.96
N LYS A 124 -6.15 11.88 7.84
CA LYS A 124 -6.30 11.08 6.62
C LYS A 124 -5.89 9.62 6.85
N ARG A 125 -4.81 9.39 7.58
CA ARG A 125 -4.31 8.04 7.89
C ARG A 125 -5.28 7.27 8.79
N ARG A 126 -5.84 7.93 9.79
CA ARG A 126 -6.84 7.33 10.68
C ARG A 126 -8.09 6.86 9.93
N ARG A 127 -8.52 7.60 8.91
CA ARG A 127 -9.66 7.29 8.04
C ARG A 127 -9.32 6.42 6.85
N ALA A 128 -8.07 6.04 6.69
CA ALA A 128 -7.65 5.18 5.59
C ALA A 128 -7.86 3.70 5.93
N LEU A 129 -8.38 2.98 4.93
CA LEU A 129 -8.38 1.53 4.85
C LEU A 129 -7.32 1.10 3.83
N VAL A 130 -6.45 0.20 4.21
CA VAL A 130 -5.33 -0.25 3.38
C VAL A 130 -5.55 -1.70 2.95
N VAL A 131 -5.79 -1.90 1.65
CA VAL A 131 -6.01 -3.21 1.04
C VAL A 131 -4.83 -3.51 0.12
N SER A 132 -3.91 -4.33 0.58
CA SER A 132 -2.71 -4.69 -0.18
C SER A 132 -2.92 -5.87 -1.09
N LEU A 133 -2.19 -5.90 -2.19
CA LEU A 133 -2.09 -7.03 -3.10
C LEU A 133 -0.71 -7.68 -2.95
N ALA A 134 -0.67 -8.95 -2.56
CA ALA A 134 0.57 -9.70 -2.41
C ALA A 134 1.39 -9.72 -3.70
N CYS A 135 2.72 -9.65 -3.56
CA CYS A 135 3.64 -9.75 -4.68
C CYS A 135 3.98 -11.21 -4.96
N THR A 136 3.75 -11.67 -6.18
CA THR A 136 4.19 -12.99 -6.67
C THR A 136 5.30 -12.89 -7.70
N HIS A 137 5.78 -11.68 -7.98
CA HIS A 137 6.83 -11.38 -8.96
C HIS A 137 7.75 -10.31 -8.42
N GLN A 138 9.04 -10.51 -8.67
CA GLN A 138 10.09 -9.55 -8.35
C GLN A 138 10.37 -8.68 -9.57
N GLU A 139 10.45 -7.37 -9.35
CA GLU A 139 10.99 -6.40 -10.29
C GLU A 139 12.48 -6.15 -9.96
N PRO A 140 13.28 -5.69 -10.92
CA PRO A 140 14.71 -5.43 -10.69
C PRO A 140 15.02 -4.47 -9.55
N SER A 141 14.08 -3.57 -9.23
CA SER A 141 14.19 -2.59 -8.14
C SER A 141 13.68 -3.09 -6.79
N CYS A 142 13.24 -4.35 -6.68
CA CYS A 142 12.70 -4.89 -5.43
C CYS A 142 13.81 -5.17 -4.42
N PHE A 143 13.62 -4.70 -3.18
CA PHE A 143 14.54 -4.93 -2.06
C PHE A 143 13.81 -5.11 -0.73
N CYS A 144 12.52 -5.44 -0.74
CA CYS A 144 11.71 -5.53 0.49
C CYS A 144 12.27 -6.52 1.52
N LEU A 145 12.80 -7.66 1.09
CA LEU A 145 13.43 -8.65 1.99
C LEU A 145 14.70 -8.10 2.66
N ALA A 146 15.51 -7.32 1.92
CA ALA A 146 16.73 -6.73 2.45
C ALA A 146 16.48 -5.73 3.59
N VAL A 147 15.27 -5.18 3.69
CA VAL A 147 14.86 -4.26 4.76
C VAL A 147 13.88 -4.89 5.75
N GLY A 148 13.83 -6.22 5.81
CA GLY A 148 13.02 -6.99 6.74
C GLY A 148 11.52 -6.95 6.45
N GLY A 149 11.13 -6.67 5.20
CA GLY A 149 9.77 -6.84 4.71
C GLY A 149 9.56 -8.20 4.05
N GLY A 150 8.51 -8.33 3.25
CA GLY A 150 8.23 -9.56 2.49
C GLY A 150 7.15 -9.34 1.43
N PRO A 151 7.12 -10.22 0.41
CA PRO A 151 6.18 -10.10 -0.70
C PRO A 151 4.72 -10.31 -0.28
N CYS A 152 4.50 -11.04 0.79
CA CYS A 152 3.18 -11.34 1.35
C CYS A 152 3.03 -10.81 2.79
N SER A 153 3.82 -9.79 3.15
CA SER A 153 3.72 -9.15 4.47
C SER A 153 2.37 -8.46 4.65
N GLN A 154 1.80 -8.59 5.83
CA GLN A 154 0.56 -7.92 6.23
C GLN A 154 0.83 -6.60 6.96
N GLU A 155 2.10 -6.25 7.21
CA GLU A 155 2.46 -5.03 7.93
C GLU A 155 1.95 -3.77 7.24
N GLY A 156 1.23 -2.94 7.97
CA GLY A 156 0.64 -1.69 7.47
C GLY A 156 -0.65 -1.86 6.67
N SER A 157 -1.08 -3.11 6.43
CA SER A 157 -2.31 -3.44 5.72
C SER A 157 -3.47 -3.72 6.69
N ASP A 158 -4.68 -3.44 6.25
CA ASP A 158 -5.91 -3.90 6.91
C ASP A 158 -6.39 -5.22 6.30
N LEU A 159 -6.27 -5.37 4.98
CA LEU A 159 -6.50 -6.61 4.25
C LEU A 159 -5.31 -6.89 3.33
N LEU A 160 -4.97 -8.17 3.19
CA LEU A 160 -4.05 -8.67 2.17
C LEU A 160 -4.81 -9.55 1.19
N LEU A 161 -4.75 -9.21 -0.09
CA LEU A 161 -5.25 -10.02 -1.19
C LEU A 161 -4.12 -10.87 -1.76
N LEU A 162 -4.32 -12.17 -1.88
CA LEU A 162 -3.40 -13.09 -2.55
C LEU A 162 -4.10 -13.73 -3.74
N GLU A 163 -3.59 -13.54 -4.94
CA GLU A 163 -4.18 -14.04 -6.17
C GLU A 163 -4.03 -15.57 -6.29
N LEU A 164 -5.17 -16.27 -6.45
CA LEU A 164 -5.25 -17.73 -6.63
C LEU A 164 -5.74 -18.13 -8.03
N GLY A 165 -5.58 -17.30 -9.04
CA GLY A 165 -6.15 -17.44 -10.38
C GLY A 165 -7.42 -16.61 -10.51
N GLU A 166 -8.59 -17.22 -10.59
CA GLU A 166 -9.89 -16.53 -10.75
C GLU A 166 -10.47 -15.98 -9.44
N ARG A 167 -9.72 -16.06 -8.36
CA ARG A 167 -10.12 -15.60 -7.02
C ARG A 167 -8.93 -15.07 -6.24
N TYR A 168 -9.22 -14.28 -5.21
CA TYR A 168 -8.25 -13.83 -4.22
C TYR A 168 -8.55 -14.50 -2.88
N LEU A 169 -7.50 -15.02 -2.23
CA LEU A 169 -7.54 -15.28 -0.79
C LEU A 169 -7.37 -13.94 -0.09
N VAL A 170 -8.29 -13.62 0.82
CA VAL A 170 -8.33 -12.36 1.55
C VAL A 170 -8.06 -12.64 3.01
N GLU A 171 -7.03 -12.01 3.54
CA GLU A 171 -6.61 -12.16 4.93
C GLU A 171 -6.75 -10.83 5.66
N ALA A 172 -7.46 -10.84 6.79
CA ALA A 172 -7.57 -9.65 7.63
C ALA A 172 -6.33 -9.49 8.53
N ALA A 173 -5.73 -8.32 8.49
CA ALA A 173 -4.57 -7.95 9.30
C ALA A 173 -4.92 -7.00 10.46
N SER A 174 -6.11 -6.37 10.42
CA SER A 174 -6.59 -5.43 11.45
C SER A 174 -8.07 -5.61 11.74
N GLU A 175 -8.55 -4.95 12.81
CA GLU A 175 -9.98 -4.87 13.13
C GLU A 175 -10.78 -4.18 12.02
N LYS A 176 -10.23 -3.13 11.38
CA LYS A 176 -10.85 -2.46 10.23
C LYS A 176 -11.03 -3.44 9.07
N GLY A 177 -10.00 -4.24 8.79
CA GLY A 177 -10.07 -5.28 7.76
C GLY A 177 -11.13 -6.33 8.10
N ARG A 178 -11.18 -6.83 9.34
CA ARG A 178 -12.20 -7.79 9.79
C ARG A 178 -13.62 -7.27 9.62
N ALA A 179 -13.86 -6.02 9.97
CA ALA A 179 -15.17 -5.40 9.80
C ALA A 179 -15.64 -5.42 8.32
N LEU A 180 -14.69 -5.26 7.37
CA LEU A 180 -15.01 -5.29 5.95
C LEU A 180 -15.36 -6.68 5.42
N LEU A 181 -14.85 -7.75 6.04
CA LEU A 181 -15.11 -9.14 5.64
C LEU A 181 -16.57 -9.59 5.82
N GLY A 182 -17.39 -8.81 6.52
CA GLY A 182 -18.84 -8.99 6.60
C GLY A 182 -19.59 -8.64 5.30
N ASN A 183 -18.92 -8.04 4.30
CA ASN A 183 -19.54 -7.71 3.01
C ASN A 183 -19.91 -8.98 2.23
N LYS A 184 -21.06 -8.93 1.54
CA LYS A 184 -21.62 -10.06 0.75
C LYS A 184 -20.74 -10.48 -0.44
N SER A 185 -19.73 -9.70 -0.79
CA SER A 185 -18.77 -10.04 -1.85
C SER A 185 -17.80 -11.14 -1.43
N PHE A 186 -17.67 -11.39 -0.13
CA PHE A 186 -16.73 -12.37 0.41
C PHE A 186 -17.43 -13.68 0.77
N GLU A 187 -16.75 -14.79 0.43
CA GLU A 187 -17.15 -16.16 0.79
C GLU A 187 -16.16 -16.72 1.82
N SER A 188 -16.54 -17.75 2.57
CA SER A 188 -15.61 -18.46 3.46
C SER A 188 -14.50 -19.13 2.65
N ALA A 189 -13.26 -19.07 3.12
CA ALA A 189 -12.15 -19.75 2.48
C ALA A 189 -12.25 -21.27 2.75
N ASP A 190 -12.07 -22.07 1.69
CA ASP A 190 -11.96 -23.51 1.78
C ASP A 190 -10.51 -23.96 2.05
N GLU A 191 -10.31 -25.18 2.53
CA GLU A 191 -8.98 -25.74 2.84
C GLU A 191 -8.05 -25.77 1.63
N GLU A 192 -8.60 -26.03 0.44
CA GLU A 192 -7.84 -26.03 -0.81
C GLU A 192 -7.26 -24.65 -1.10
N SER A 193 -8.06 -23.59 -0.97
CA SER A 193 -7.62 -22.20 -1.16
C SER A 193 -6.57 -21.80 -0.14
N LEU A 194 -6.75 -22.20 1.12
CA LEU A 194 -5.76 -21.94 2.19
C LEU A 194 -4.42 -22.63 1.86
N GLY A 195 -4.46 -23.92 1.51
CA GLY A 195 -3.27 -24.69 1.15
C GLY A 195 -2.56 -24.12 -0.09
N LYS A 196 -3.33 -23.71 -1.12
CA LYS A 196 -2.79 -23.05 -2.30
C LYS A 196 -2.16 -21.70 -1.96
N GLY A 197 -2.80 -20.92 -1.10
CA GLY A 197 -2.27 -19.64 -0.63
C GLY A 197 -0.94 -19.78 0.07
N GLU A 198 -0.81 -20.72 1.01
CA GLU A 198 0.44 -20.99 1.72
C GLU A 198 1.58 -21.43 0.77
N LYS A 199 1.25 -22.23 -0.25
CA LYS A 199 2.23 -22.63 -1.26
C LYS A 199 2.72 -21.42 -2.06
N ILE A 200 1.82 -20.56 -2.54
CA ILE A 200 2.18 -19.36 -3.31
C ILE A 200 3.03 -18.40 -2.47
N LYS A 201 2.72 -18.20 -1.18
CA LYS A 201 3.52 -17.36 -0.28
C LYS A 201 4.95 -17.86 -0.16
N LYS A 202 5.12 -19.16 0.10
CA LYS A 202 6.45 -19.80 0.19
C LYS A 202 7.24 -19.68 -1.11
N GLU A 203 6.58 -19.88 -2.25
CA GLU A 203 7.21 -19.71 -3.57
C GLU A 203 7.63 -18.25 -3.81
N ALA A 204 6.78 -17.27 -3.46
CA ALA A 204 7.09 -15.86 -3.60
C ALA A 204 8.28 -15.43 -2.73
N GLU A 205 8.34 -15.88 -1.48
CA GLU A 205 9.47 -15.63 -0.58
C GLU A 205 10.76 -16.24 -1.11
N PHE A 206 10.71 -17.47 -1.61
CA PHE A 206 11.88 -18.14 -2.18
C PHE A 206 12.40 -17.44 -3.43
N LEU A 207 11.51 -17.06 -4.36
CA LEU A 207 11.88 -16.37 -5.61
C LEU A 207 12.45 -14.97 -5.37
N MET A 208 12.02 -14.30 -4.31
CA MET A 208 12.43 -12.93 -3.97
C MET A 208 13.60 -12.85 -2.99
N ASN A 209 14.27 -13.97 -2.71
CA ASN A 209 15.39 -14.04 -1.77
C ASN A 209 16.76 -14.15 -2.49
N PRO A 210 17.20 -13.18 -3.29
CA PRO A 210 18.61 -13.02 -3.54
C PRO A 210 19.22 -12.41 -2.27
N ALA A 211 20.24 -13.04 -1.74
CA ALA A 211 21.06 -12.43 -0.69
C ALA A 211 21.46 -11.03 -1.17
N PRO A 212 21.20 -9.96 -0.38
CA PRO A 212 21.59 -8.64 -0.80
C PRO A 212 23.11 -8.58 -0.98
N PRO A 213 23.64 -7.81 -1.94
CA PRO A 213 25.06 -7.77 -2.25
C PRO A 213 25.95 -7.32 -1.06
N TRP A 214 25.34 -6.85 0.02
CA TRP A 214 26.01 -6.48 1.27
C TRP A 214 25.83 -7.50 2.40
N GLU A 215 25.19 -8.65 2.15
CA GLU A 215 25.02 -9.69 3.15
C GLU A 215 26.39 -10.24 3.57
N GLY A 216 26.62 -10.27 4.89
CA GLY A 216 27.91 -10.69 5.46
C GLY A 216 29.05 -9.66 5.34
N MET A 217 28.79 -8.48 4.78
CA MET A 217 29.78 -7.42 4.68
C MET A 217 29.91 -6.67 6.02
N ALA A 218 31.15 -6.43 6.45
CA ALA A 218 31.39 -5.58 7.61
C ALA A 218 30.93 -4.14 7.32
N ARG A 219 30.46 -3.46 8.36
CA ARG A 219 29.95 -2.06 8.24
C ARG A 219 30.97 -1.13 7.59
N GLU A 220 32.23 -1.24 7.97
CA GLU A 220 33.32 -0.44 7.42
C GLU A 220 33.52 -0.62 5.91
N ASP A 221 33.38 -1.87 5.43
CA ASP A 221 33.51 -2.18 4.00
C ASP A 221 32.29 -1.68 3.21
N LEU A 222 31.10 -1.73 3.82
CA LEU A 222 29.89 -1.16 3.23
C LEU A 222 30.01 0.38 3.11
N GLU A 223 30.49 1.06 4.16
CA GLU A 223 30.72 2.50 4.16
C GLU A 223 31.71 2.90 3.06
N LYS A 224 32.84 2.19 2.91
CA LYS A 224 33.81 2.45 1.84
C LYS A 224 33.21 2.27 0.44
N ARG A 225 32.38 1.25 0.23
CA ARG A 225 31.68 1.05 -1.06
C ARG A 225 30.68 2.15 -1.36
N LEU A 226 29.93 2.60 -0.36
CA LEU A 226 29.01 3.71 -0.50
C LEU A 226 29.76 5.01 -0.82
N GLU A 227 30.88 5.30 -0.13
CA GLU A 227 31.72 6.46 -0.44
C GLU A 227 32.28 6.41 -1.86
N ALA A 228 32.76 5.24 -2.30
CA ALA A 228 33.26 5.06 -3.67
C ALA A 228 32.15 5.31 -4.69
N PHE A 229 30.94 4.76 -4.48
CA PHE A 229 29.77 4.96 -5.34
C PHE A 229 29.35 6.44 -5.41
N PHE A 230 29.31 7.13 -4.27
CA PHE A 230 28.94 8.54 -4.25
C PHE A 230 29.99 9.47 -4.86
N ASN A 231 31.26 9.06 -4.86
CA ASN A 231 32.37 9.84 -5.41
C ASN A 231 32.65 9.53 -6.88
N ASP A 232 32.11 8.44 -7.45
CA ASP A 232 32.22 8.12 -8.87
C ASP A 232 31.09 8.79 -9.68
N PRO A 233 31.43 9.80 -10.52
CA PRO A 233 30.43 10.52 -11.31
C PRO A 233 29.83 9.65 -12.46
N LEU A 234 30.45 8.52 -12.80
CA LEU A 234 29.99 7.63 -13.88
C LEU A 234 28.99 6.56 -13.41
N GLU A 235 28.96 6.25 -12.11
CA GLU A 235 28.05 5.25 -11.54
C GLU A 235 26.78 5.83 -10.92
N ARG A 236 26.57 7.15 -10.97
CA ARG A 236 25.33 7.76 -10.46
C ARG A 236 24.18 7.47 -11.41
N PRO A 237 23.15 6.70 -11.01
CA PRO A 237 21.91 6.64 -11.77
C PRO A 237 21.23 8.01 -11.75
N TYR A 238 20.87 8.54 -12.90
CA TYR A 238 20.10 9.76 -13.07
C TYR A 238 18.63 9.54 -12.66
#